data_9535cdbbff4874001189378170f52cab
#
_entry.id   9535cdbbff4874001189378170f52cab
#
_cell.length_a   1.000
_cell.length_b   1.000
_cell.length_c   1.000
_cell.angle_alpha   90.00
_cell.angle_beta   90.00
_cell.angle_gamma   90.00
#
_symmetry.space_group_name_H-M   'P 1'
#
loop_
_entity.id
_entity.type
_entity.pdbx_description
1 polymer ?
#
loop_
_entity_poly.entity_id
_entity_poly.type
_entity_poly.pdbx_seq_one_letter_code
_entity_poly.pdbx_strand_id
1 'polypeptide(L)'
;MKKYKAYTDGSYQESINAGGYASIIFDENGNKIKELYQGWKNTTNNRMEALAVLETLKFFKEPVEIIIVSDSMYVVNTIKEGWVKKWYDKKDYSKKNLDIWFEILDYLDFHKVTMEWTKGHANDIINNQVDELCVFAARCLNLPEDEFSNKSKKGGKSLVSLPETRRSNGFDIGSKDGQITYSLG
;
A
#
# COMPACT_ATOMS: atom_id res chain seq x y z
N MET A 1 22.26 1.70 -7.02
CA MET A 1 21.01 1.35 -6.32
C MET A 1 20.57 -0.04 -6.77
N LYS A 2 20.21 -0.90 -5.84
CA LYS A 2 19.67 -2.24 -6.18
C LYS A 2 18.30 -2.12 -6.83
N LYS A 3 18.01 -3.01 -7.76
CA LYS A 3 16.79 -3.00 -8.56
C LYS A 3 15.86 -4.15 -8.19
N TYR A 4 14.58 -3.84 -8.12
CA TYR A 4 13.56 -4.81 -7.76
C TYR A 4 12.30 -4.62 -8.62
N LYS A 5 11.47 -5.64 -8.66
CA LYS A 5 10.13 -5.60 -9.24
C LYS A 5 9.15 -6.23 -8.27
N ALA A 6 8.03 -5.56 -8.04
CA ALA A 6 6.97 -6.06 -7.20
C ALA A 6 5.64 -6.10 -7.96
N TYR A 7 4.84 -7.09 -7.65
CA TYR A 7 3.45 -7.20 -8.10
C TYR A 7 2.56 -7.03 -6.87
N THR A 8 1.67 -6.05 -6.93
CA THR A 8 0.78 -5.71 -5.82
C THR A 8 -0.67 -5.87 -6.21
N ASP A 9 -1.49 -6.25 -5.25
CA ASP A 9 -2.94 -6.34 -5.41
C ASP A 9 -3.65 -6.11 -4.09
N GLY A 10 -4.93 -5.79 -4.16
CA GLY A 10 -5.81 -5.64 -3.02
C GLY A 10 -7.21 -6.14 -3.36
N SER A 11 -7.88 -6.71 -2.39
CA SER A 11 -9.25 -7.19 -2.55
C SER A 11 -10.12 -6.82 -1.36
N TYR A 12 -11.41 -6.72 -1.59
CA TYR A 12 -12.41 -6.56 -0.55
C TYR A 12 -13.60 -7.46 -0.85
N GLN A 13 -14.05 -8.20 0.16
CA GLN A 13 -15.20 -9.08 0.07
C GLN A 13 -16.31 -8.56 0.98
N GLU A 14 -17.37 -8.03 0.37
CA GLU A 14 -18.48 -7.42 1.09
C GLU A 14 -19.20 -8.42 2.00
N SER A 15 -19.36 -9.68 1.56
CA SER A 15 -20.06 -10.74 2.30
C SER A 15 -19.46 -11.02 3.67
N ILE A 16 -18.16 -10.82 3.84
CA ILE A 16 -17.46 -11.01 5.12
C ILE A 16 -16.94 -9.71 5.71
N ASN A 17 -17.18 -8.58 5.04
CA ASN A 17 -16.69 -7.25 5.41
C ASN A 17 -15.19 -7.26 5.76
N ALA A 18 -14.40 -7.92 4.95
CA ALA A 18 -12.95 -8.02 5.10
C ALA A 18 -12.25 -7.89 3.76
N GLY A 19 -11.07 -7.35 3.79
CA GLY A 19 -10.18 -7.23 2.64
C GLY A 19 -8.79 -7.73 2.95
N GLY A 20 -8.00 -7.91 1.92
CA GLY A 20 -6.60 -8.27 2.02
C GLY A 20 -5.77 -7.54 0.99
N TYR A 21 -4.52 -7.28 1.32
CA TYR A 21 -3.52 -6.85 0.36
C TYR A 21 -2.42 -7.90 0.24
N ALA A 22 -1.74 -7.90 -0.88
CA ALA A 22 -0.55 -8.71 -1.09
C ALA A 22 0.46 -8.04 -2.01
N SER A 23 1.70 -8.42 -1.83
CA SER A 23 2.82 -8.03 -2.69
C SER A 23 3.79 -9.19 -2.82
N ILE A 24 4.25 -9.45 -4.04
CA ILE A 24 5.31 -10.42 -4.32
C ILE A 24 6.49 -9.65 -4.92
N ILE A 25 7.64 -9.73 -4.27
CA ILE A 25 8.82 -8.96 -4.62
C ILE A 25 9.88 -9.86 -5.22
N PHE A 26 10.44 -9.44 -6.35
CA PHE A 26 11.51 -10.10 -7.08
C PHE A 26 12.75 -9.22 -7.15
N ASP A 27 13.93 -9.85 -7.13
CA ASP A 27 15.20 -9.18 -7.42
C ASP A 27 15.41 -8.94 -8.92
N GLU A 28 16.50 -8.31 -9.30
CA GLU A 28 16.85 -8.03 -10.69
C GLU A 28 17.10 -9.28 -11.55
N ASN A 29 17.36 -10.42 -10.92
CA ASN A 29 17.55 -11.71 -11.58
C ASN A 29 16.23 -12.49 -11.73
N GLY A 30 15.12 -11.93 -11.27
CA GLY A 30 13.81 -12.58 -11.30
C GLY A 30 13.57 -13.60 -10.19
N ASN A 31 14.42 -13.62 -9.15
CA ASN A 31 14.20 -14.48 -7.99
C ASN A 31 13.20 -13.83 -7.03
N LYS A 32 12.20 -14.59 -6.61
CA LYS A 32 11.28 -14.15 -5.57
C LYS A 32 12.00 -14.04 -4.24
N ILE A 33 11.99 -12.86 -3.65
CA ILE A 33 12.66 -12.59 -2.37
C ILE A 33 11.69 -12.42 -1.20
N LYS A 34 10.42 -12.04 -1.47
CA LYS A 34 9.44 -11.82 -0.40
C LYS A 34 8.01 -11.91 -0.92
N GLU A 35 7.14 -12.45 -0.10
CA GLU A 35 5.68 -12.29 -0.16
C GLU A 35 5.22 -11.53 1.08
N LEU A 36 4.44 -10.46 0.86
CA LEU A 36 3.80 -9.67 1.90
C LEU A 36 2.30 -9.80 1.73
N TYR A 37 1.57 -10.06 2.81
CA TYR A 37 0.11 -10.08 2.77
C TYR A 37 -0.47 -9.87 4.16
N GLN A 38 -1.62 -9.20 4.23
CA GLN A 38 -2.36 -8.95 5.47
C GLN A 38 -3.84 -8.73 5.16
N GLY A 39 -4.70 -9.22 6.03
CA GLY A 39 -6.13 -8.98 5.97
C GLY A 39 -6.59 -7.97 7.02
N TRP A 40 -7.70 -7.29 6.73
CA TRP A 40 -8.32 -6.27 7.58
C TRP A 40 -9.84 -6.37 7.54
N LYS A 41 -10.48 -6.20 8.70
CA LYS A 41 -11.94 -6.01 8.79
C LYS A 41 -12.32 -4.55 8.51
N ASN A 42 -13.54 -4.34 8.03
CA ASN A 42 -14.11 -3.00 7.84
C ASN A 42 -13.21 -2.09 6.98
N THR A 43 -12.74 -2.61 5.88
CA THR A 43 -11.86 -1.89 4.94
C THR A 43 -12.54 -1.65 3.59
N THR A 44 -11.79 -1.25 2.61
CA THR A 44 -12.24 -1.07 1.22
C THR A 44 -11.22 -1.63 0.23
N ASN A 45 -11.66 -1.91 -0.99
CA ASN A 45 -10.77 -2.36 -2.05
C ASN A 45 -9.62 -1.36 -2.30
N ASN A 46 -9.94 -0.08 -2.44
CA ASN A 46 -8.94 0.96 -2.70
C ASN A 46 -7.90 1.10 -1.57
N ARG A 47 -8.31 0.92 -0.32
CA ARG A 47 -7.38 0.90 0.81
C ARG A 47 -6.42 -0.27 0.71
N MET A 48 -6.90 -1.46 0.38
CA MET A 48 -6.06 -2.66 0.24
C MET A 48 -5.08 -2.52 -0.91
N GLU A 49 -5.51 -1.99 -2.04
CA GLU A 49 -4.64 -1.68 -3.19
C GLU A 49 -3.51 -0.69 -2.83
N ALA A 50 -3.83 0.38 -2.13
CA ALA A 50 -2.85 1.37 -1.69
C ALA A 50 -1.92 0.81 -0.60
N LEU A 51 -2.43 0.03 0.35
CA LEU A 51 -1.62 -0.63 1.39
C LEU A 51 -0.63 -1.62 0.80
N ALA A 52 -0.98 -2.35 -0.25
CA ALA A 52 -0.05 -3.24 -0.94
C ALA A 52 1.20 -2.50 -1.43
N VAL A 53 1.02 -1.31 -1.99
CA VAL A 53 2.14 -0.45 -2.41
C VAL A 53 2.92 0.06 -1.20
N LEU A 54 2.24 0.58 -0.19
CA LEU A 54 2.90 1.11 1.01
C LEU A 54 3.78 0.06 1.68
N GLU A 55 3.26 -1.12 1.93
CA GLU A 55 4.00 -2.19 2.60
C GLU A 55 5.15 -2.72 1.75
N THR A 56 5.01 -2.70 0.42
CA THR A 56 6.11 -2.99 -0.50
C THR A 56 7.26 -2.00 -0.32
N LEU A 57 6.96 -0.71 -0.28
CA LEU A 57 7.98 0.34 -0.11
C LEU A 57 8.63 0.29 1.29
N LYS A 58 7.85 0.00 2.32
CA LYS A 58 8.32 -0.15 3.71
C LYS A 58 9.24 -1.35 3.92
N PHE A 59 9.17 -2.36 3.08
CA PHE A 59 10.02 -3.54 3.18
C PHE A 59 11.51 -3.20 3.06
N PHE A 60 11.85 -2.24 2.21
CA PHE A 60 13.24 -1.86 1.97
C PHE A 60 13.70 -0.79 2.96
N LYS A 61 14.81 -1.07 3.64
CA LYS A 61 15.40 -0.16 4.64
C LYS A 61 16.46 0.77 4.02
N GLU A 62 16.92 0.45 2.83
CA GLU A 62 17.86 1.25 2.05
C GLU A 62 17.17 1.75 0.78
N PRO A 63 17.61 2.89 0.21
CA PRO A 63 17.07 3.36 -1.07
C PRO A 63 17.24 2.32 -2.18
N VAL A 64 16.18 2.04 -2.90
CA VAL A 64 16.16 1.09 -4.02
C VAL A 64 15.49 1.70 -5.25
N GLU A 65 15.78 1.15 -6.41
CA GLU A 65 14.99 1.36 -7.62
C GLU A 65 13.97 0.21 -7.73
N ILE A 66 12.69 0.53 -7.77
CA ILE A 66 11.63 -0.48 -7.80
C ILE A 66 10.56 -0.17 -8.84
N ILE A 67 10.21 -1.19 -9.61
CA ILE A 67 9.04 -1.18 -10.48
C ILE A 67 7.91 -1.88 -9.73
N ILE A 68 6.78 -1.21 -9.56
CA ILE A 68 5.58 -1.79 -8.96
C ILE A 68 4.51 -1.95 -10.02
N VAL A 69 4.08 -3.19 -10.22
CA VAL A 69 3.02 -3.57 -11.17
C VAL A 69 1.71 -3.72 -10.41
N SER A 70 0.68 -3.02 -10.83
CA SER A 70 -0.67 -3.08 -10.24
C SER A 70 -1.73 -3.05 -11.35
N ASP A 71 -2.84 -3.73 -11.14
CA ASP A 71 -4.03 -3.64 -12.00
C ASP A 71 -4.99 -2.52 -11.58
N SER A 72 -4.72 -1.85 -10.48
CA SER A 72 -5.51 -0.72 -9.99
C SER A 72 -5.12 0.58 -10.69
N MET A 73 -5.96 1.05 -11.59
CA MET A 73 -5.80 2.38 -12.22
C MET A 73 -5.78 3.50 -11.18
N TYR A 74 -6.58 3.36 -10.12
CA TYR A 74 -6.61 4.32 -9.01
C TYR A 74 -5.21 4.51 -8.40
N VAL A 75 -4.56 3.42 -8.05
CA VAL A 75 -3.23 3.45 -7.41
C VAL A 75 -2.16 3.93 -8.39
N VAL A 76 -2.13 3.37 -9.58
CA VAL A 76 -1.12 3.72 -10.60
C VAL A 76 -1.20 5.20 -10.95
N ASN A 77 -2.38 5.71 -11.24
CA ASN A 77 -2.56 7.11 -11.62
C ASN A 77 -2.28 8.07 -10.46
N THR A 78 -2.70 7.75 -9.25
CA THR A 78 -2.46 8.60 -8.08
C THR A 78 -0.98 8.87 -7.86
N ILE A 79 -0.13 7.86 -8.05
CA ILE A 79 1.32 8.00 -7.94
C ILE A 79 1.91 8.62 -9.20
N LYS A 80 1.59 8.10 -10.37
CA LYS A 80 2.19 8.47 -11.65
C LYS A 80 1.94 9.93 -12.02
N GLU A 81 0.73 10.43 -11.77
CA GLU A 81 0.34 11.82 -12.03
C GLU A 81 0.76 12.80 -10.92
N GLY A 82 1.39 12.30 -9.87
CA GLY A 82 1.86 13.13 -8.75
C GLY A 82 0.74 13.76 -7.93
N TRP A 83 -0.47 13.15 -7.91
CA TRP A 83 -1.62 13.71 -7.21
C TRP A 83 -1.40 13.79 -5.71
N VAL A 84 -0.73 12.82 -5.11
CA VAL A 84 -0.47 12.80 -3.66
C VAL A 84 0.32 14.04 -3.23
N LYS A 85 1.38 14.38 -3.98
CA LYS A 85 2.16 15.59 -3.70
C LYS A 85 1.33 16.86 -3.86
N LYS A 86 0.48 16.94 -4.88
CA LYS A 86 -0.43 18.07 -5.09
C LYS A 86 -1.40 18.23 -3.92
N TRP A 87 -2.00 17.12 -3.43
CA TRP A 87 -2.90 17.16 -2.28
C TRP A 87 -2.18 17.61 -1.02
N TYR A 88 -0.98 17.12 -0.80
CA TYR A 88 -0.18 17.50 0.35
C TYR A 88 0.19 18.98 0.32
N ASP A 89 0.70 19.49 -0.80
CA ASP A 89 1.16 20.89 -0.94
C ASP A 89 -0.02 21.87 -0.83
N LYS A 90 -1.18 21.49 -1.34
CA LYS A 90 -2.41 22.31 -1.26
C LYS A 90 -3.18 22.13 0.05
N LYS A 91 -2.74 21.25 0.94
CA LYS A 91 -3.47 20.87 2.16
C LYS A 91 -4.91 20.43 1.87
N ASP A 92 -5.09 19.71 0.76
CA ASP A 92 -6.39 19.17 0.35
C ASP A 92 -6.69 17.88 1.11
N TYR A 93 -7.31 18.02 2.27
CA TYR A 93 -7.67 16.92 3.14
C TYR A 93 -9.06 16.31 2.83
N SER A 94 -9.67 16.71 1.71
CA SER A 94 -10.95 16.15 1.27
C SER A 94 -10.83 14.78 0.61
N LYS A 95 -9.62 14.40 0.21
CA LYS A 95 -9.37 13.15 -0.48
C LYS A 95 -9.43 11.96 0.48
N LYS A 96 -9.82 10.80 -0.06
CA LYS A 96 -9.87 9.55 0.69
C LYS A 96 -8.49 8.92 0.86
N ASN A 97 -8.33 8.13 1.91
CA ASN A 97 -7.15 7.30 2.14
C ASN A 97 -5.84 8.09 2.34
N LEU A 98 -5.94 9.32 2.81
CA LEU A 98 -4.77 10.19 2.99
C LEU A 98 -3.79 9.66 4.03
N ASP A 99 -4.23 8.89 5.02
CA ASP A 99 -3.38 8.19 5.98
C ASP A 99 -2.37 7.27 5.27
N ILE A 100 -2.80 6.60 4.22
CA ILE A 100 -1.94 5.73 3.40
C ILE A 100 -1.13 6.55 2.40
N TRP A 101 -1.78 7.44 1.67
CA TRP A 101 -1.16 8.21 0.60
C TRP A 101 -0.03 9.13 1.08
N PHE A 102 -0.19 9.78 2.22
CA PHE A 102 0.85 10.65 2.75
C PHE A 102 2.04 9.89 3.31
N GLU A 103 1.82 8.68 3.80
CA GLU A 103 2.93 7.79 4.15
C GLU A 103 3.65 7.28 2.90
N ILE A 104 2.92 6.91 1.84
CA ILE A 104 3.51 6.55 0.54
C ILE A 104 4.38 7.70 0.01
N LEU A 105 3.93 8.94 0.13
CA LEU A 105 4.66 10.09 -0.38
C LEU A 105 6.08 10.20 0.21
N ASP A 106 6.25 9.89 1.50
CA ASP A 106 7.58 9.86 2.13
C ASP A 106 8.49 8.82 1.49
N TYR A 107 7.96 7.66 1.13
CA TYR A 107 8.72 6.59 0.47
C TYR A 107 8.99 6.88 -1.02
N LEU A 108 8.13 7.65 -1.70
CA LEU A 108 8.41 8.09 -3.07
C LEU A 108 9.61 9.03 -3.15
N ASP A 109 9.89 9.76 -2.08
CA ASP A 109 11.10 10.58 -1.98
C ASP A 109 12.33 9.73 -1.60
N PHE A 110 12.15 8.61 -0.94
CA PHE A 110 13.23 7.73 -0.48
C PHE A 110 13.70 6.73 -1.53
N HIS A 111 12.77 6.13 -2.26
CA HIS A 111 13.04 5.17 -3.32
C HIS A 111 12.83 5.79 -4.69
N LYS A 112 13.47 5.21 -5.70
CA LYS A 112 13.13 5.49 -7.10
C LYS A 112 12.02 4.54 -7.54
N VAL A 113 10.78 5.02 -7.55
CA VAL A 113 9.59 4.22 -7.81
C VAL A 113 9.05 4.46 -9.20
N THR A 114 8.82 3.38 -9.94
CA THR A 114 8.10 3.39 -11.22
C THR A 114 6.84 2.55 -11.10
N MET A 115 5.69 3.10 -11.45
CA MET A 115 4.43 2.37 -11.48
C MET A 115 4.14 1.85 -12.88
N GLU A 116 3.79 0.59 -12.99
CA GLU A 116 3.30 -0.03 -14.22
C GLU A 116 1.87 -0.54 -14.02
N TRP A 117 1.00 -0.21 -14.95
CA TRP A 117 -0.34 -0.76 -14.98
C TRP A 117 -0.38 -2.06 -15.78
N THR A 118 -1.08 -3.07 -15.25
CA THR A 118 -1.40 -4.29 -15.98
C THR A 118 -2.91 -4.52 -16.00
N LYS A 119 -3.41 -5.09 -17.07
CA LYS A 119 -4.85 -5.38 -17.20
C LYS A 119 -5.29 -6.57 -16.34
N GLY A 120 -4.36 -7.32 -15.75
CA GLY A 120 -4.72 -8.52 -14.98
C GLY A 120 -5.26 -9.63 -15.89
N HIS A 121 -4.50 -10.06 -16.90
CA HIS A 121 -4.92 -11.15 -17.78
C HIS A 121 -4.85 -12.50 -17.09
N ALA A 122 -5.79 -13.38 -17.45
CA ALA A 122 -5.85 -14.77 -16.97
C ALA A 122 -4.56 -15.58 -17.19
N ASN A 123 -3.67 -15.14 -18.09
CA ASN A 123 -2.40 -15.77 -18.39
C ASN A 123 -1.22 -15.19 -17.61
N ASP A 124 -1.41 -14.16 -16.81
CA ASP A 124 -0.36 -13.62 -15.94
C ASP A 124 -0.30 -14.41 -14.63
N ILE A 125 0.63 -15.36 -14.58
CA ILE A 125 0.79 -16.29 -13.45
C ILE A 125 1.07 -15.53 -12.15
N ILE A 126 1.91 -14.50 -12.19
CA ILE A 126 2.30 -13.75 -10.98
C ILE A 126 1.14 -12.89 -10.50
N ASN A 127 0.42 -12.24 -11.41
CA ASN A 127 -0.76 -11.47 -11.05
C ASN A 127 -1.84 -12.34 -10.41
N ASN A 128 -2.03 -13.56 -10.91
CA ASN A 128 -2.94 -14.53 -10.31
C ASN A 128 -2.48 -14.99 -8.92
N GLN A 129 -1.18 -15.19 -8.70
CA GLN A 129 -0.64 -15.56 -7.39
C GLN A 129 -0.86 -14.44 -6.36
N VAL A 130 -0.65 -13.19 -6.73
CA VAL A 130 -0.85 -12.06 -5.81
C VAL A 130 -2.33 -11.88 -5.49
N ASP A 131 -3.22 -12.08 -6.45
CA ASP A 131 -4.68 -12.06 -6.22
C ASP A 131 -5.11 -13.16 -5.24
N GLU A 132 -4.63 -14.38 -5.41
CA GLU A 132 -4.89 -15.49 -4.49
C GLU A 132 -4.43 -15.18 -3.06
N LEU A 133 -3.27 -14.55 -2.88
CA LEU A 133 -2.78 -14.12 -1.58
C LEU A 133 -3.67 -13.06 -0.93
N CYS A 134 -4.20 -12.12 -1.71
CA CYS A 134 -5.15 -11.11 -1.23
C CYS A 134 -6.42 -11.75 -0.68
N VAL A 135 -6.98 -12.68 -1.43
CA VAL A 135 -8.20 -13.40 -1.05
C VAL A 135 -7.96 -14.27 0.19
N PHE A 136 -6.84 -14.96 0.23
CA PHE A 136 -6.42 -15.73 1.40
C PHE A 136 -6.30 -14.86 2.65
N ALA A 137 -5.62 -13.72 2.54
CA ALA A 137 -5.43 -12.77 3.64
C ALA A 137 -6.77 -12.25 4.19
N ALA A 138 -7.71 -11.92 3.29
CA ALA A 138 -9.05 -11.45 3.68
C ALA A 138 -9.88 -12.49 4.45
N ARG A 139 -9.57 -13.77 4.28
CA ARG A 139 -10.30 -14.90 4.91
C ARG A 139 -9.62 -15.46 6.15
N CYS A 140 -8.48 -14.91 6.56
CA CYS A 140 -7.83 -15.32 7.80
C CYS A 140 -8.69 -15.00 9.03
N LEU A 141 -8.49 -15.77 10.09
CA LEU A 141 -9.19 -15.56 11.37
C LEU A 141 -8.54 -14.41 12.15
N ASN A 142 -9.36 -13.80 13.03
CA ASN A 142 -8.87 -12.76 13.98
C ASN A 142 -8.21 -11.56 13.32
N LEU A 143 -8.77 -11.11 12.19
CA LEU A 143 -8.26 -9.93 11.49
C LEU A 143 -8.46 -8.67 12.33
N PRO A 144 -7.47 -7.76 12.30
CA PRO A 144 -7.61 -6.44 12.92
C PRO A 144 -8.62 -5.57 12.16
N GLU A 145 -9.16 -4.59 12.86
CA GLU A 145 -10.02 -3.56 12.30
C GLU A 145 -9.22 -2.50 11.56
N ASP A 146 -9.68 -2.11 10.38
CA ASP A 146 -9.18 -0.91 9.70
C ASP A 146 -9.87 0.33 10.27
N GLU A 147 -9.33 0.86 11.34
CA GLU A 147 -9.92 1.96 12.10
C GLU A 147 -10.07 3.25 11.25
N PHE A 148 -9.15 3.49 10.33
CA PHE A 148 -9.19 4.67 9.46
C PHE A 148 -10.28 4.57 8.40
N SER A 149 -10.62 3.38 7.93
CA SER A 149 -11.74 3.16 7.02
C SER A 149 -13.08 3.53 7.66
N ASN A 150 -13.28 3.18 8.93
CA ASN A 150 -14.50 3.51 9.66
C ASN A 150 -14.65 5.01 9.92
N LYS A 151 -13.56 5.71 10.15
CA LYS A 151 -13.55 7.17 10.31
C LYS A 151 -13.93 7.89 9.01
N SER A 152 -13.52 7.36 7.87
CA SER A 152 -13.91 7.87 6.55
C SER A 152 -15.41 7.74 6.26
N LYS A 153 -16.05 6.70 6.79
CA LYS A 153 -17.50 6.43 6.58
C LYS A 153 -18.42 7.36 7.38
N LYS A 154 -17.93 7.95 8.46
CA LYS A 154 -18.74 8.79 9.37
C LYS A 154 -18.79 10.27 8.99
N GLY A 155 -18.45 10.65 7.77
CA GLY A 155 -18.74 11.99 7.21
C GLY A 155 -18.23 13.16 8.04
N GLY A 156 -17.22 13.00 8.85
CA GLY A 156 -16.81 14.02 9.77
C GLY A 156 -15.31 14.18 9.83
N LYS A 157 -14.88 15.38 9.57
CA LYS A 157 -13.59 15.97 9.89
C LYS A 157 -12.39 15.04 9.69
N SER A 158 -11.64 15.29 8.64
CA SER A 158 -10.32 14.76 8.42
C SER A 158 -9.53 14.74 9.74
N LEU A 159 -9.30 13.55 10.28
CA LEU A 159 -8.43 13.33 11.43
C LEU A 159 -6.99 13.08 11.01
N VAL A 160 -6.60 13.57 9.86
CA VAL A 160 -5.20 13.60 9.49
C VAL A 160 -4.58 14.80 10.20
N SER A 161 -4.33 14.66 11.49
CA SER A 161 -3.30 15.46 12.13
C SER A 161 -1.97 14.95 11.59
N LEU A 162 -1.56 15.50 10.47
CA LEU A 162 -0.22 15.25 9.95
C LEU A 162 0.76 15.81 10.98
N PRO A 163 1.73 15.01 11.42
CA PRO A 163 2.85 15.58 12.13
C PRO A 163 3.56 16.52 11.15
N GLU A 164 3.55 17.79 11.43
CA GLU A 164 4.20 18.84 10.61
C GLU A 164 5.71 18.63 10.43
N THR A 165 6.30 17.61 11.04
CA THR A 165 7.73 17.47 11.22
C THR A 165 8.39 16.37 10.38
N ARG A 166 7.67 15.62 9.56
CA ARG A 166 8.25 14.46 8.87
C ARG A 166 9.14 14.77 7.66
N ARG A 167 9.14 16.01 7.16
CA ARG A 167 9.85 16.34 5.92
C ARG A 167 11.05 17.24 6.05
N SER A 168 11.34 17.80 7.20
CA SER A 168 12.41 18.78 7.34
C SER A 168 13.79 18.19 7.62
N ASN A 169 13.88 16.94 8.02
CA ASN A 169 15.18 16.32 8.31
C ASN A 169 15.14 14.85 7.92
N GLY A 170 16.06 14.51 7.03
CA GLY A 170 16.34 13.19 6.50
C GLY A 170 15.74 12.01 7.29
N PHE A 171 15.10 11.18 6.59
CA PHE A 171 14.54 9.87 6.93
C PHE A 171 14.80 9.37 8.35
N ASP A 172 13.99 9.78 9.29
CA ASP A 172 13.72 8.95 10.45
C ASP A 172 12.38 8.21 10.21
N ILE A 173 12.44 7.14 9.45
CA ILE A 173 11.38 6.13 9.41
C ILE A 173 11.53 5.23 10.65
N GLY A 174 12.12 5.79 11.70
CA GLY A 174 12.23 5.16 12.99
C GLY A 174 10.83 4.85 13.49
N SER A 175 10.64 3.58 13.76
CA SER A 175 9.52 3.02 14.50
C SER A 175 8.89 4.03 15.44
N LYS A 176 7.74 4.59 15.06
CA LYS A 176 6.86 5.11 16.09
C LYS A 176 6.02 3.95 16.58
N ASP A 177 6.06 3.81 17.89
CA ASP A 177 5.19 2.97 18.69
C ASP A 177 3.77 2.96 18.12
N GLY A 178 3.35 1.83 17.62
CA GLY A 178 2.09 1.65 16.90
C GLY A 178 2.22 0.86 15.61
N GLN A 179 3.42 0.46 15.22
CA GLN A 179 3.56 -0.61 14.23
C GLN A 179 3.06 -1.90 14.86
N ILE A 180 1.84 -2.23 14.49
CA ILE A 180 1.37 -3.57 14.68
C ILE A 180 2.18 -4.42 13.70
N THR A 181 3.23 -5.05 14.19
CA THR A 181 3.93 -6.10 13.46
C THR A 181 3.01 -7.30 13.47
N TYR A 182 2.34 -7.50 12.36
CA TYR A 182 1.55 -8.71 12.16
C TYR A 182 2.51 -9.84 11.81
N SER A 183 2.89 -10.60 12.79
CA SER A 183 3.45 -11.93 12.55
C SER A 183 2.26 -12.85 12.29
N LEU A 184 2.15 -13.34 11.08
CA LEU A 184 1.36 -14.51 10.81
C LEU A 184 2.08 -15.69 11.46
N GLY A 185 1.54 -16.11 12.58
CA GLY A 185 1.90 -17.40 13.15
C GLY A 185 1.35 -18.53 12.31
#